data_365d176b6f76fef18861b00c540b588a
#
_entry.id   365d176b6f76fef18861b00c540b588a
#
_cell.length_a   1.000
_cell.length_b   1.000
_cell.length_c   1.000
_cell.angle_alpha   90.00
_cell.angle_beta   90.00
_cell.angle_gamma   90.00
#
_symmetry.space_group_name_H-M   'P 1'
#
loop_
_entity.id
_entity.type
_entity.pdbx_description
1 polymer ?
#
loop_
_entity_poly.entity_id
_entity_poly.type
_entity_poly.pdbx_seq_one_letter_code
_entity_poly.pdbx_strand_id
1 'polypeptide(L)'
;MKKLSMFFLFIFLNSYVSYSSDDWGKTGHRATGEIAQKYLSRKAKKEINKLLDGHSIAYVSNFADEIKSDKKYREYNPWHYVNFPFESTYEKHPKSKKGDLIVGINTCVEVLKNQSASKEDKVFHLKMLIHFMGDLHQPLHIGMAEDRGGNDIEVKWFNKGTNLHTVWDSKMIDTFGMTYTEIAANEKELTKEELKTIQKGTIIDWMYDSRELCKNLYETIEPEKKLRY
;
A
#
# COMPACT_ATOMS: atom_id res chain seq x y z
N MET A 1 52.31 -47.11 -6.61
CA MET A 1 51.47 -46.06 -7.23
C MET A 1 50.22 -45.95 -6.39
N LYS A 2 50.17 -44.91 -5.54
CA LYS A 2 48.98 -44.65 -4.65
C LYS A 2 48.03 -43.72 -5.43
N LYS A 3 46.80 -44.17 -5.69
CA LYS A 3 45.75 -43.34 -6.30
C LYS A 3 45.16 -42.45 -5.22
N LEU A 4 45.34 -41.15 -5.36
CA LEU A 4 44.73 -40.12 -4.50
C LEU A 4 43.31 -39.84 -5.03
N SER A 5 42.31 -40.29 -4.26
CA SER A 5 40.90 -40.07 -4.56
C SER A 5 40.51 -38.70 -4.00
N MET A 6 40.28 -37.74 -4.89
CA MET A 6 39.89 -36.37 -4.55
C MET A 6 38.37 -36.33 -4.40
N PHE A 7 37.90 -36.27 -3.13
CA PHE A 7 36.49 -36.11 -2.79
C PHE A 7 36.10 -34.61 -2.95
N PHE A 8 35.33 -34.29 -3.98
CA PHE A 8 34.71 -32.96 -4.13
C PHE A 8 33.49 -32.90 -3.22
N LEU A 9 33.60 -32.16 -2.11
CA LEU A 9 32.50 -31.83 -1.25
C LEU A 9 31.75 -30.64 -1.86
N PHE A 10 30.62 -30.92 -2.51
CA PHE A 10 29.69 -29.88 -2.96
C PHE A 10 28.91 -29.36 -1.74
N ILE A 11 29.32 -28.19 -1.22
CA ILE A 11 28.54 -27.46 -0.22
C ILE A 11 27.45 -26.71 -0.98
N PHE A 12 26.21 -27.24 -0.95
CA PHE A 12 25.02 -26.50 -1.34
C PHE A 12 24.77 -25.42 -0.29
N LEU A 13 25.21 -24.19 -0.56
CA LEU A 13 24.70 -23.01 0.15
C LEU A 13 23.23 -22.80 -0.27
N ASN A 14 22.32 -23.32 0.54
CA ASN A 14 20.94 -22.89 0.47
C ASN A 14 20.87 -21.44 0.97
N SER A 15 20.93 -20.48 0.06
CA SER A 15 20.59 -19.10 0.33
C SER A 15 19.09 -19.03 0.51
N TYR A 16 18.64 -19.06 1.77
CA TYR A 16 17.29 -18.67 2.11
C TYR A 16 17.16 -17.18 1.80
N VAL A 17 16.60 -16.85 0.64
CA VAL A 17 16.14 -15.50 0.37
C VAL A 17 14.89 -15.32 1.23
N SER A 18 15.05 -14.69 2.38
CA SER A 18 13.91 -14.17 3.14
C SER A 18 13.27 -13.07 2.31
N TYR A 19 12.21 -13.40 1.62
CA TYR A 19 11.29 -12.38 1.12
C TYR A 19 10.56 -11.80 2.34
N SER A 20 11.04 -10.68 2.84
CA SER A 20 10.26 -9.80 3.71
C SER A 20 9.16 -9.20 2.85
N SER A 21 7.95 -9.75 2.96
CA SER A 21 6.76 -9.24 2.27
C SER A 21 5.87 -8.51 3.27
N ASP A 22 6.37 -7.41 3.82
CA ASP A 22 5.59 -6.57 4.74
C ASP A 22 4.93 -5.36 4.04
N ASP A 23 4.93 -5.33 2.71
CA ASP A 23 4.39 -4.21 1.94
C ASP A 23 3.15 -4.64 1.17
N TRP A 24 2.15 -3.75 1.07
CA TRP A 24 0.98 -3.98 0.22
C TRP A 24 1.46 -4.36 -1.18
N GLY A 25 1.02 -5.53 -1.63
CA GLY A 25 1.64 -6.20 -2.77
C GLY A 25 1.78 -5.27 -3.96
N LYS A 26 2.93 -5.31 -4.60
CA LYS A 26 3.24 -4.48 -5.77
C LYS A 26 2.14 -4.52 -6.83
N THR A 27 1.43 -5.63 -6.92
CA THR A 27 0.30 -5.84 -7.82
C THR A 27 -0.89 -4.96 -7.44
N GLY A 28 -1.21 -4.82 -6.15
CA GLY A 28 -2.31 -3.99 -5.65
C GLY A 28 -2.10 -2.51 -5.96
N HIS A 29 -0.95 -1.95 -5.59
CA HIS A 29 -0.61 -0.55 -5.89
C HIS A 29 -0.60 -0.26 -7.40
N ARG A 30 -0.08 -1.18 -8.23
CA ARG A 30 -0.09 -1.03 -9.68
C ARG A 30 -1.51 -1.05 -10.26
N ALA A 31 -2.36 -1.97 -9.79
CA ALA A 31 -3.75 -2.03 -10.23
C ALA A 31 -4.50 -0.74 -9.86
N THR A 32 -4.35 -0.26 -8.63
CA THR A 32 -4.94 1.03 -8.18
C THR A 32 -4.44 2.19 -9.04
N GLY A 33 -3.15 2.26 -9.31
CA GLY A 33 -2.56 3.29 -10.18
C GLY A 33 -3.07 3.24 -11.61
N GLU A 34 -3.24 2.04 -12.18
CA GLU A 34 -3.78 1.83 -13.53
C GLU A 34 -5.25 2.26 -13.62
N ILE A 35 -6.05 1.93 -12.62
CA ILE A 35 -7.44 2.36 -12.51
C ILE A 35 -7.53 3.89 -12.37
N ALA A 36 -6.79 4.47 -11.44
CA ALA A 36 -6.81 5.91 -11.20
C ALA A 36 -6.48 6.73 -12.46
N GLN A 37 -5.58 6.24 -13.32
CA GLN A 37 -5.20 6.91 -14.56
C GLN A 37 -6.38 7.09 -15.53
N LYS A 38 -7.41 6.23 -15.47
CA LYS A 38 -8.62 6.33 -16.30
C LYS A 38 -9.47 7.55 -15.92
N TYR A 39 -9.52 7.89 -14.64
CA TYR A 39 -10.37 8.94 -14.07
C TYR A 39 -9.72 10.33 -13.99
N LEU A 40 -8.47 10.47 -14.42
CA LEU A 40 -7.79 11.75 -14.44
C LEU A 40 -8.41 12.73 -15.44
N SER A 41 -8.58 13.98 -15.02
CA SER A 41 -8.88 15.07 -15.95
C SER A 41 -7.76 15.24 -16.97
N ARG A 42 -8.06 15.79 -18.15
CA ARG A 42 -7.06 16.08 -19.19
C ARG A 42 -5.91 16.95 -18.66
N LYS A 43 -6.22 17.94 -17.80
CA LYS A 43 -5.23 18.81 -17.18
C LYS A 43 -4.32 18.03 -16.22
N ALA A 44 -4.90 17.23 -15.31
CA ALA A 44 -4.13 16.40 -14.38
C ALA A 44 -3.24 15.41 -15.13
N LYS A 45 -3.77 14.72 -16.14
CA LYS A 45 -3.00 13.78 -16.95
C LYS A 45 -1.79 14.43 -17.62
N LYS A 46 -1.94 15.66 -18.16
CA LYS A 46 -0.85 16.40 -18.78
C LYS A 46 0.24 16.77 -17.76
N GLU A 47 -0.14 17.29 -16.58
CA GLU A 47 0.82 17.70 -15.55
C GLU A 47 1.53 16.50 -14.93
N ILE A 48 0.81 15.42 -14.63
CA ILE A 48 1.39 14.16 -14.12
C ILE A 48 2.39 13.59 -15.13
N ASN A 49 2.02 13.50 -16.41
CA ASN A 49 2.91 12.99 -17.46
C ASN A 49 4.20 13.80 -17.56
N LYS A 50 4.11 15.14 -17.40
CA LYS A 50 5.28 16.03 -17.39
C LYS A 50 6.17 15.83 -16.17
N LEU A 51 5.58 15.63 -14.98
CA LEU A 51 6.33 15.39 -13.75
C LEU A 51 6.98 14.01 -13.73
N LEU A 52 6.27 12.98 -14.22
CA LEU A 52 6.74 11.62 -14.22
C LEU A 52 7.57 11.25 -15.47
N ASP A 53 7.90 12.24 -16.32
CA ASP A 53 8.69 12.04 -17.53
C ASP A 53 8.15 10.91 -18.43
N GLY A 54 6.82 10.87 -18.60
CA GLY A 54 6.09 9.89 -19.39
C GLY A 54 5.82 8.54 -18.70
N HIS A 55 6.34 8.30 -17.50
CA HIS A 55 6.01 7.10 -16.77
C HIS A 55 4.55 7.09 -16.31
N SER A 56 3.92 5.91 -16.32
CA SER A 56 2.55 5.73 -15.86
C SER A 56 2.43 5.84 -14.33
N ILE A 57 1.23 6.13 -13.85
CA ILE A 57 0.92 6.10 -12.41
C ILE A 57 1.20 4.68 -11.84
N ALA A 58 0.79 3.64 -12.55
CA ALA A 58 1.03 2.25 -12.15
C ALA A 58 2.53 1.94 -12.00
N TYR A 59 3.39 2.50 -12.86
CA TYR A 59 4.83 2.29 -12.79
C TYR A 59 5.45 2.83 -11.49
N VAL A 60 5.00 4.01 -11.05
CA VAL A 60 5.56 4.69 -9.87
C VAL A 60 4.82 4.40 -8.57
N SER A 61 3.74 3.62 -8.61
CA SER A 61 2.86 3.41 -7.45
C SER A 61 3.52 2.68 -6.27
N ASN A 62 4.61 1.95 -6.49
CA ASN A 62 5.36 1.26 -5.44
C ASN A 62 6.51 2.10 -4.86
N PHE A 63 6.69 3.33 -5.32
CA PHE A 63 7.88 4.13 -5.01
C PHE A 63 8.13 4.30 -3.50
N ALA A 64 7.09 4.57 -2.69
CA ALA A 64 7.29 4.81 -1.26
C ALA A 64 7.79 3.54 -0.54
N ASP A 65 7.32 2.36 -0.93
CA ASP A 65 7.82 1.09 -0.40
C ASP A 65 9.24 0.77 -0.89
N GLU A 66 9.55 1.07 -2.14
CA GLU A 66 10.89 0.84 -2.70
C GLU A 66 11.98 1.62 -1.96
N ILE A 67 11.65 2.83 -1.44
CA ILE A 67 12.60 3.66 -0.68
C ILE A 67 12.59 3.40 0.83
N LYS A 68 11.67 2.62 1.36
CA LYS A 68 11.41 2.40 2.78
C LYS A 68 12.60 1.84 3.55
N SER A 69 13.43 1.01 2.87
CA SER A 69 14.65 0.44 3.46
C SER A 69 15.83 1.40 3.53
N ASP A 70 15.83 2.48 2.74
CA ASP A 70 16.87 3.49 2.76
C ASP A 70 16.75 4.39 4.00
N LYS A 71 17.83 4.47 4.77
CA LYS A 71 17.89 5.28 6.00
C LYS A 71 17.51 6.75 5.79
N LYS A 72 17.78 7.29 4.61
CA LYS A 72 17.48 8.66 4.22
C LYS A 72 15.98 8.96 4.28
N TYR A 73 15.14 7.96 4.02
CA TYR A 73 13.69 8.12 3.90
C TYR A 73 12.90 7.54 5.08
N ARG A 74 13.57 7.12 6.16
CA ARG A 74 12.93 6.53 7.34
C ARG A 74 11.88 7.42 8.01
N GLU A 75 12.00 8.72 7.87
CA GLU A 75 11.03 9.67 8.40
C GLU A 75 9.63 9.52 7.79
N TYR A 76 9.53 8.99 6.57
CA TYR A 76 8.27 8.76 5.86
C TYR A 76 7.59 7.43 6.21
N ASN A 77 8.29 6.49 6.89
CA ASN A 77 7.72 5.17 7.20
C ASN A 77 6.39 5.24 7.99
N PRO A 78 6.21 6.15 8.97
CA PRO A 78 4.92 6.28 9.66
C PRO A 78 3.77 6.80 8.78
N TRP A 79 4.06 7.32 7.58
CA TRP A 79 3.05 7.89 6.69
C TRP A 79 2.30 6.85 5.86
N HIS A 80 2.65 5.57 5.97
CA HIS A 80 1.95 4.47 5.29
C HIS A 80 0.66 4.03 5.98
N TYR A 81 0.42 4.43 7.23
CA TYR A 81 -0.75 3.98 8.00
C TYR A 81 -1.20 5.02 9.01
N VAL A 82 -2.43 4.84 9.50
CA VAL A 82 -2.97 5.56 10.66
C VAL A 82 -3.79 4.61 11.51
N ASN A 83 -3.21 4.14 12.62
CA ASN A 83 -3.84 3.17 13.51
C ASN A 83 -4.30 3.83 14.80
N PHE A 84 -5.56 3.60 15.19
CA PHE A 84 -6.14 4.10 16.44
C PHE A 84 -7.30 3.20 16.90
N PRO A 85 -7.71 3.22 18.21
CA PRO A 85 -8.80 2.39 18.70
C PRO A 85 -10.12 2.62 17.97
N PHE A 86 -10.94 1.57 17.77
CA PHE A 86 -12.24 1.69 17.07
C PHE A 86 -13.22 2.60 17.79
N GLU A 87 -13.10 2.71 19.12
CA GLU A 87 -13.96 3.56 19.99
C GLU A 87 -13.54 5.05 19.93
N SER A 88 -12.44 5.36 19.28
CA SER A 88 -11.94 6.74 19.12
C SER A 88 -12.24 7.26 17.70
N THR A 89 -12.07 8.57 17.54
CA THR A 89 -12.07 9.21 16.23
C THR A 89 -10.68 9.74 15.90
N TYR A 90 -10.39 9.91 14.61
CA TYR A 90 -9.11 10.45 14.17
C TYR A 90 -8.78 11.79 14.83
N GLU A 91 -9.80 12.67 15.02
CA GLU A 91 -9.65 13.99 15.59
C GLU A 91 -9.32 13.95 17.09
N LYS A 92 -9.87 12.98 17.82
CA LYS A 92 -9.70 12.82 19.27
C LYS A 92 -8.47 11.99 19.64
N HIS A 93 -8.02 11.12 18.73
CA HIS A 93 -6.85 10.27 18.97
C HIS A 93 -5.56 11.10 19.02
N PRO A 94 -4.66 10.87 20.00
CA PRO A 94 -3.37 11.54 20.06
C PRO A 94 -2.55 11.32 18.78
N LYS A 95 -2.06 12.40 18.18
CA LYS A 95 -1.31 12.33 16.94
C LYS A 95 0.15 11.95 17.20
N SER A 96 0.68 11.10 16.33
CA SER A 96 2.11 10.82 16.32
C SER A 96 2.90 12.09 15.97
N LYS A 97 3.98 12.36 16.71
CA LYS A 97 4.91 13.45 16.38
C LYS A 97 5.61 13.25 15.03
N LYS A 98 5.65 12.03 14.54
CA LYS A 98 6.25 11.68 13.25
C LYS A 98 5.25 11.79 12.09
N GLY A 99 4.01 12.14 12.38
CA GLY A 99 2.91 12.11 11.43
C GLY A 99 2.31 10.71 11.27
N ASP A 100 1.39 10.61 10.33
CA ASP A 100 0.65 9.42 9.92
C ASP A 100 0.26 9.55 8.44
N LEU A 101 -0.52 8.63 7.92
CA LEU A 101 -0.95 8.60 6.54
C LEU A 101 -1.70 9.86 6.12
N ILE A 102 -2.55 10.41 6.98
CA ILE A 102 -3.31 11.63 6.70
C ILE A 102 -2.38 12.85 6.61
N VAL A 103 -1.41 12.93 7.51
CA VAL A 103 -0.35 13.96 7.47
C VAL A 103 0.47 13.82 6.20
N GLY A 104 0.86 12.60 5.83
CA GLY A 104 1.63 12.32 4.62
C GLY A 104 0.91 12.77 3.34
N ILE A 105 -0.36 12.39 3.18
CA ILE A 105 -1.18 12.79 2.02
C ILE A 105 -1.31 14.32 1.97
N ASN A 106 -1.66 14.98 3.07
CA ASN A 106 -1.81 16.42 3.11
C ASN A 106 -0.49 17.14 2.77
N THR A 107 0.64 16.68 3.32
CA THR A 107 1.96 17.24 3.00
C THR A 107 2.27 17.12 1.50
N CYS A 108 2.01 15.97 0.91
CA CYS A 108 2.18 15.79 -0.54
C CYS A 108 1.33 16.75 -1.35
N VAL A 109 0.06 16.91 -0.97
CA VAL A 109 -0.87 17.85 -1.64
C VAL A 109 -0.39 19.29 -1.53
N GLU A 110 0.08 19.71 -0.36
CA GLU A 110 0.60 21.08 -0.15
C GLU A 110 1.86 21.35 -0.99
N VAL A 111 2.80 20.40 -1.07
CA VAL A 111 3.99 20.55 -1.92
C VAL A 111 3.60 20.64 -3.41
N LEU A 112 2.64 19.82 -3.85
CA LEU A 112 2.18 19.86 -5.25
C LEU A 112 1.47 21.16 -5.62
N LYS A 113 0.75 21.78 -4.68
CA LYS A 113 0.11 23.09 -4.85
C LYS A 113 1.09 24.26 -4.79
N ASN A 114 2.22 24.08 -4.11
CA ASN A 114 3.19 25.15 -3.93
C ASN A 114 3.87 25.51 -5.25
N GLN A 115 3.64 26.74 -5.73
CA GLN A 115 4.23 27.26 -6.97
C GLN A 115 5.76 27.34 -6.90
N SER A 116 6.32 27.56 -5.69
CA SER A 116 7.76 27.72 -5.45
C SER A 116 8.50 26.41 -5.19
N ALA A 117 7.78 25.28 -5.06
CA ALA A 117 8.41 23.97 -4.86
C ALA A 117 9.20 23.55 -6.12
N SER A 118 10.37 22.96 -5.91
CA SER A 118 11.21 22.45 -7.01
C SER A 118 10.49 21.36 -7.82
N LYS A 119 10.95 21.11 -9.04
CA LYS A 119 10.44 19.98 -9.83
C LYS A 119 10.71 18.66 -9.12
N GLU A 120 11.88 18.52 -8.54
CA GLU A 120 12.33 17.32 -7.80
C GLU A 120 11.42 17.03 -6.63
N ASP A 121 11.10 18.07 -5.81
CA ASP A 121 10.17 17.93 -4.69
C ASP A 121 8.77 17.53 -5.16
N LYS A 122 8.28 18.13 -6.24
CA LYS A 122 6.98 17.79 -6.81
C LYS A 122 6.94 16.36 -7.34
N VAL A 123 8.00 15.89 -7.98
CA VAL A 123 8.11 14.49 -8.46
C VAL A 123 8.12 13.52 -7.29
N PHE A 124 8.93 13.80 -6.26
CA PHE A 124 9.00 12.98 -5.07
C PHE A 124 7.62 12.87 -4.39
N HIS A 125 7.01 14.00 -4.05
CA HIS A 125 5.73 14.01 -3.36
C HIS A 125 4.56 13.51 -4.21
N LEU A 126 4.62 13.64 -5.54
CA LEU A 126 3.63 13.02 -6.43
C LEU A 126 3.69 11.48 -6.34
N LYS A 127 4.90 10.90 -6.38
CA LYS A 127 5.08 9.44 -6.24
C LYS A 127 4.62 8.94 -4.87
N MET A 128 4.96 9.69 -3.80
CA MET A 128 4.48 9.39 -2.45
C MET A 128 2.95 9.47 -2.37
N LEU A 129 2.33 10.52 -2.92
CA LEU A 129 0.88 10.68 -2.93
C LEU A 129 0.17 9.53 -3.64
N ILE A 130 0.68 9.11 -4.79
CA ILE A 130 0.12 7.99 -5.55
C ILE A 130 0.09 6.72 -4.69
N HIS A 131 1.18 6.43 -3.99
CA HIS A 131 1.29 5.28 -3.10
C HIS A 131 0.35 5.40 -1.90
N PHE A 132 0.42 6.51 -1.17
CA PHE A 132 -0.39 6.74 0.04
C PHE A 132 -1.90 6.74 -0.22
N MET A 133 -2.34 7.14 -1.42
CA MET A 133 -3.75 7.00 -1.79
C MET A 133 -4.14 5.52 -1.93
N GLY A 134 -3.24 4.65 -2.33
CA GLY A 134 -3.44 3.20 -2.27
C GLY A 134 -3.56 2.72 -0.82
N ASP A 135 -2.58 3.06 0.03
CA ASP A 135 -2.56 2.71 1.46
C ASP A 135 -3.83 3.16 2.19
N LEU A 136 -4.35 4.36 1.87
CA LEU A 136 -5.57 4.90 2.45
C LEU A 136 -6.79 4.00 2.25
N HIS A 137 -6.82 3.25 1.16
CA HIS A 137 -7.93 2.37 0.79
C HIS A 137 -7.68 0.90 1.18
N GLN A 138 -6.53 0.59 1.78
CA GLN A 138 -6.27 -0.72 2.38
C GLN A 138 -6.77 -0.70 3.83
N PRO A 139 -7.81 -1.49 4.18
CA PRO A 139 -8.48 -1.37 5.47
C PRO A 139 -7.55 -1.49 6.69
N LEU A 140 -6.55 -2.38 6.64
CA LEU A 140 -5.66 -2.62 7.77
C LEU A 140 -4.57 -1.54 7.92
N HIS A 141 -4.40 -0.65 6.94
CA HIS A 141 -3.59 0.59 7.11
C HIS A 141 -4.33 1.65 7.94
N ILE A 142 -5.65 1.45 8.17
CA ILE A 142 -6.48 2.27 9.06
C ILE A 142 -6.95 1.43 10.25
N GLY A 143 -6.10 0.55 10.75
CA GLY A 143 -6.41 -0.49 11.71
C GLY A 143 -6.24 -0.09 13.17
N MET A 144 -5.98 -1.09 14.02
CA MET A 144 -5.73 -0.94 15.45
C MET A 144 -4.22 -0.79 15.70
N ALA A 145 -3.86 0.03 16.69
CA ALA A 145 -2.46 0.19 17.07
C ALA A 145 -1.93 -1.00 17.88
N GLU A 146 -2.79 -1.62 18.67
CA GLU A 146 -2.48 -2.71 19.59
C GLU A 146 -1.92 -3.95 18.89
N ASP A 147 -2.38 -4.21 17.66
CA ASP A 147 -1.96 -5.35 16.84
C ASP A 147 -1.25 -4.94 15.55
N ARG A 148 -0.83 -3.68 15.49
CA ARG A 148 -0.13 -3.10 14.35
C ARG A 148 -0.90 -3.26 13.03
N GLY A 149 -2.22 -2.99 13.08
CA GLY A 149 -3.10 -3.13 11.91
C GLY A 149 -3.21 -4.58 11.43
N GLY A 150 -3.37 -5.53 12.35
CA GLY A 150 -3.52 -6.95 12.05
C GLY A 150 -2.22 -7.70 11.75
N ASN A 151 -1.06 -7.07 11.93
CA ASN A 151 0.23 -7.77 11.79
C ASN A 151 0.46 -8.81 12.91
N ASP A 152 -0.12 -8.60 14.09
CA ASP A 152 -0.02 -9.51 15.22
C ASP A 152 -1.18 -10.53 15.28
N ILE A 153 -2.10 -10.50 14.32
CA ILE A 153 -3.20 -11.48 14.20
C ILE A 153 -2.75 -12.62 13.28
N GLU A 154 -2.37 -13.75 13.88
CA GLU A 154 -1.96 -14.93 13.14
C GLU A 154 -3.15 -15.61 12.46
N VAL A 155 -2.98 -15.95 11.19
CA VAL A 155 -3.96 -16.68 10.38
C VAL A 155 -3.25 -17.68 9.46
N LYS A 156 -4.04 -18.56 8.82
CA LYS A 156 -3.52 -19.44 7.76
C LYS A 156 -4.15 -19.04 6.42
N TRP A 157 -3.35 -18.58 5.50
CA TRP A 157 -3.79 -18.44 4.10
C TRP A 157 -3.68 -19.77 3.39
N PHE A 158 -4.81 -20.40 3.06
CA PHE A 158 -4.95 -21.81 2.73
C PHE A 158 -4.36 -22.70 3.85
N ASN A 159 -3.14 -23.23 3.68
CA ASN A 159 -2.45 -24.09 4.66
C ASN A 159 -1.14 -23.49 5.17
N LYS A 160 -0.82 -22.24 4.80
CA LYS A 160 0.44 -21.57 5.18
C LYS A 160 0.17 -20.53 6.25
N GLY A 161 0.93 -20.59 7.35
CA GLY A 161 0.89 -19.59 8.41
C GLY A 161 1.31 -18.21 7.87
N THR A 162 0.63 -17.17 8.34
CA THR A 162 0.88 -15.77 8.00
C THR A 162 0.13 -14.88 9.02
N ASN A 163 0.10 -13.57 8.80
CA ASN A 163 -0.75 -12.68 9.56
C ASN A 163 -1.86 -12.07 8.68
N LEU A 164 -2.86 -11.50 9.35
CA LEU A 164 -4.04 -10.92 8.69
C LEU A 164 -3.65 -9.77 7.75
N HIS A 165 -2.73 -8.89 8.19
CA HIS A 165 -2.24 -7.77 7.40
C HIS A 165 -1.65 -8.25 6.07
N THR A 166 -0.72 -9.20 6.10
CA THR A 166 -0.09 -9.76 4.89
C THR A 166 -1.11 -10.44 3.95
N VAL A 167 -2.19 -11.03 4.48
CA VAL A 167 -3.25 -11.60 3.62
C VAL A 167 -3.91 -10.50 2.81
N TRP A 168 -4.28 -9.39 3.43
CA TRP A 168 -4.94 -8.26 2.78
C TRP A 168 -4.01 -7.43 1.91
N ASP A 169 -2.75 -7.28 2.32
CA ASP A 169 -1.78 -6.51 1.54
C ASP A 169 -1.37 -7.20 0.24
N SER A 170 -1.18 -8.51 0.28
CA SER A 170 -0.57 -9.18 -0.87
C SER A 170 -1.17 -10.52 -1.21
N LYS A 171 -1.38 -11.41 -0.23
CA LYS A 171 -1.65 -12.82 -0.54
C LYS A 171 -2.95 -13.06 -1.30
N MET A 172 -4.01 -12.31 -1.03
CA MET A 172 -5.27 -12.43 -1.78
C MET A 172 -5.05 -12.08 -3.25
N ILE A 173 -4.40 -10.96 -3.53
CA ILE A 173 -4.16 -10.48 -4.88
C ILE A 173 -3.18 -11.38 -5.62
N ASP A 174 -2.05 -11.72 -4.99
CA ASP A 174 -1.00 -12.53 -5.62
C ASP A 174 -1.47 -13.97 -5.89
N THR A 175 -2.27 -14.55 -4.97
CA THR A 175 -2.81 -15.90 -5.15
C THR A 175 -3.93 -15.95 -6.18
N PHE A 176 -4.61 -14.83 -6.43
CA PHE A 176 -5.62 -14.72 -7.47
C PHE A 176 -5.02 -14.89 -8.87
N GLY A 177 -3.73 -14.58 -9.03
CA GLY A 177 -2.93 -14.89 -10.20
C GLY A 177 -3.18 -14.01 -11.44
N MET A 178 -3.96 -12.94 -11.30
CA MET A 178 -4.11 -11.92 -12.35
C MET A 178 -2.97 -10.90 -12.28
N THR A 179 -2.54 -10.43 -13.44
CA THR A 179 -1.67 -9.26 -13.54
C THR A 179 -2.42 -8.00 -13.12
N TYR A 180 -1.70 -6.95 -12.71
CA TYR A 180 -2.33 -5.68 -12.34
C TYR A 180 -3.19 -5.07 -13.47
N THR A 181 -2.81 -5.29 -14.73
CA THR A 181 -3.57 -4.82 -15.89
C THR A 181 -4.86 -5.62 -16.10
N GLU A 182 -4.86 -6.94 -15.85
CA GLU A 182 -6.06 -7.75 -15.89
C GLU A 182 -7.02 -7.37 -14.76
N ILE A 183 -6.53 -7.14 -13.55
CA ILE A 183 -7.34 -6.64 -12.44
C ILE A 183 -7.98 -5.30 -12.82
N ALA A 184 -7.19 -4.35 -13.31
CA ALA A 184 -7.68 -3.03 -13.70
C ALA A 184 -8.63 -3.05 -14.90
N ALA A 185 -8.52 -4.05 -15.79
CA ALA A 185 -9.44 -4.21 -16.93
C ALA A 185 -10.80 -4.80 -16.50
N ASN A 186 -10.85 -5.50 -15.38
CA ASN A 186 -12.06 -6.12 -14.84
C ASN A 186 -12.71 -5.30 -13.70
N GLU A 187 -12.29 -4.04 -13.49
CA GLU A 187 -12.97 -3.17 -12.54
C GLU A 187 -14.42 -2.90 -12.96
N LYS A 188 -15.29 -2.71 -11.98
CA LYS A 188 -16.64 -2.20 -12.24
C LYS A 188 -16.55 -0.75 -12.71
N GLU A 189 -17.02 -0.44 -13.90
CA GLU A 189 -17.12 0.93 -14.37
C GLU A 189 -18.05 1.74 -13.46
N LEU A 190 -17.57 2.89 -13.00
CA LEU A 190 -18.36 3.81 -12.19
C LEU A 190 -19.31 4.63 -13.09
N THR A 191 -20.54 4.76 -12.67
CA THR A 191 -21.46 5.73 -13.24
C THR A 191 -20.97 7.16 -12.97
N LYS A 192 -21.45 8.12 -13.74
CA LYS A 192 -21.10 9.55 -13.52
C LYS A 192 -21.53 10.04 -12.15
N GLU A 193 -22.64 9.55 -11.63
CA GLU A 193 -23.17 9.87 -10.31
C GLU A 193 -22.32 9.28 -9.20
N GLU A 194 -21.92 8.01 -9.30
CA GLU A 194 -20.99 7.37 -8.35
C GLU A 194 -19.65 8.12 -8.34
N LEU A 195 -19.08 8.41 -9.50
CA LEU A 195 -17.82 9.15 -9.59
C LEU A 195 -17.92 10.55 -8.96
N LYS A 196 -19.00 11.29 -9.21
CA LYS A 196 -19.21 12.60 -8.57
C LYS A 196 -19.35 12.51 -7.07
N THR A 197 -20.01 11.45 -6.56
CA THR A 197 -20.17 11.22 -5.13
C THR A 197 -18.83 10.95 -4.47
N ILE A 198 -18.02 10.08 -5.05
CA ILE A 198 -16.66 9.78 -4.57
C ILE A 198 -15.79 11.06 -4.58
N GLN A 199 -15.83 11.83 -5.67
CA GLN A 199 -15.03 13.04 -5.82
C GLN A 199 -15.42 14.19 -4.87
N LYS A 200 -16.60 14.16 -4.25
CA LYS A 200 -16.99 15.12 -3.21
C LYS A 200 -16.43 14.80 -1.84
N GLY A 201 -16.01 13.55 -1.61
CA GLY A 201 -15.42 13.12 -0.36
C GLY A 201 -14.08 13.81 -0.08
N THR A 202 -13.75 13.90 1.19
CA THR A 202 -12.46 14.36 1.69
C THR A 202 -11.56 13.17 2.03
N ILE A 203 -10.26 13.43 2.24
CA ILE A 203 -9.31 12.41 2.71
C ILE A 203 -9.82 11.75 4.01
N ILE A 204 -10.45 12.51 4.88
CA ILE A 204 -11.01 12.01 6.14
C ILE A 204 -12.22 11.10 5.88
N ASP A 205 -13.10 11.47 4.96
CA ASP A 205 -14.24 10.62 4.60
C ASP A 205 -13.76 9.27 4.05
N TRP A 206 -12.82 9.26 3.11
CA TRP A 206 -12.25 8.05 2.53
C TRP A 206 -11.49 7.19 3.55
N MET A 207 -10.80 7.84 4.51
CA MET A 207 -10.18 7.14 5.63
C MET A 207 -11.24 6.41 6.47
N TYR A 208 -12.36 7.07 6.78
CA TYR A 208 -13.42 6.43 7.56
C TYR A 208 -14.14 5.33 6.79
N ASP A 209 -14.30 5.44 5.46
CA ASP A 209 -14.80 4.35 4.63
C ASP A 209 -13.91 3.10 4.74
N SER A 210 -12.60 3.27 4.64
CA SER A 210 -11.63 2.18 4.81
C SER A 210 -11.63 1.63 6.23
N ARG A 211 -11.80 2.50 7.23
CA ARG A 211 -11.88 2.09 8.63
C ARG A 211 -13.13 1.28 8.95
N GLU A 212 -14.26 1.61 8.36
CA GLU A 212 -15.49 0.81 8.52
C GLU A 212 -15.31 -0.60 7.95
N LEU A 213 -14.67 -0.72 6.79
CA LEU A 213 -14.29 -2.03 6.24
C LEU A 213 -13.34 -2.78 7.18
N CYS A 214 -12.36 -2.09 7.78
CA CYS A 214 -11.45 -2.67 8.75
C CYS A 214 -12.21 -3.19 9.98
N LYS A 215 -13.12 -2.40 10.54
CA LYS A 215 -13.93 -2.80 11.68
C LYS A 215 -14.78 -4.05 11.39
N ASN A 216 -15.47 -4.08 10.24
CA ASN A 216 -16.24 -5.23 9.81
C ASN A 216 -15.34 -6.47 9.64
N LEU A 217 -14.11 -6.30 9.16
CA LEU A 217 -13.14 -7.40 9.07
C LEU A 217 -12.80 -7.95 10.46
N TYR A 218 -12.51 -7.08 11.43
CA TYR A 218 -12.20 -7.50 12.81
C TYR A 218 -13.37 -8.23 13.50
N GLU A 219 -14.60 -7.88 13.19
CA GLU A 219 -15.79 -8.57 13.72
C GLU A 219 -15.97 -9.98 13.18
N THR A 220 -15.36 -10.28 12.02
CA THR A 220 -15.51 -11.58 11.32
C THR A 220 -14.29 -12.47 11.43
N ILE A 221 -13.14 -11.93 11.86
CA ILE A 221 -11.89 -12.69 11.90
C ILE A 221 -11.75 -13.46 13.22
N GLU A 222 -11.33 -14.69 13.13
CA GLU A 222 -10.94 -15.52 14.26
C GLU A 222 -9.43 -15.81 14.14
N PRO A 223 -8.63 -15.53 15.19
CA PRO A 223 -7.20 -15.88 15.19
C PRO A 223 -6.98 -17.35 14.85
N GLU A 224 -5.86 -17.65 14.20
CA GLU A 224 -5.48 -18.99 13.70
C GLU A 224 -6.44 -19.60 12.66
N LYS A 225 -7.48 -18.89 12.28
CA LYS A 225 -8.44 -19.37 11.29
C LYS A 225 -7.78 -19.57 9.92
N LYS A 226 -8.19 -20.64 9.26
CA LYS A 226 -7.83 -20.89 7.87
C LYS A 226 -8.68 -20.00 6.95
N LEU A 227 -8.03 -19.09 6.23
CA LEU A 227 -8.63 -18.24 5.24
C LEU A 227 -8.42 -18.80 3.82
N ARG A 228 -9.37 -18.54 2.94
CA ARG A 228 -9.36 -18.85 1.51
C ARG A 228 -10.43 -17.99 0.83
N TYR A 229 -10.45 -17.97 -0.50
CA TYR A 229 -11.55 -17.36 -1.25
C TYR A 229 -12.88 -18.00 -0.90
#